data_e76dc5a0246d60334f6071f1d5c724e8
#
_entry.id   e76dc5a0246d60334f6071f1d5c724e8
#
_cell.length_a   1.000
_cell.length_b   1.000
_cell.length_c   1.000
_cell.angle_alpha   90.00
_cell.angle_beta   90.00
_cell.angle_gamma   90.00
#
_symmetry.space_group_name_H-M   'P 1'
#
loop_
_entity.id
_entity.type
_entity.pdbx_description
1 polymer ?
#
loop_
_entity_poly.entity_id
_entity_poly.type
_entity_poly.pdbx_seq_one_letter_code
_entity_poly.pdbx_strand_id
1 'polypeptide(L)'
;MTPTHITSLAFPVFTQGLALGLGLIVAIGAQNAFVLRQGLRREQVATVVLFCALADALLIAAGVLGMAQALGEHPGVARALAVVGAIFLALYGWQALRRARHANALNATAGATGLGQGAALAQAAAFTLLNPHVYLDTVLLVGSIGAQQPAAMRGWFIAGASGASLFWFALLGYGARWLAPWFARPRAWQVLDGLIGVTMFLLASLLLRHALAGI
;
A
#
# COMPACT_ATOMS: atom_id res chain seq x y z
N MET A 1 -18.32 33.30 0.23
CA MET A 1 -18.85 32.14 0.97
C MET A 1 -18.67 32.38 2.45
N THR A 2 -19.74 32.31 3.22
CA THR A 2 -19.67 32.49 4.70
C THR A 2 -18.99 31.28 5.35
N PRO A 3 -18.28 31.44 6.48
CA PRO A 3 -17.59 30.33 7.17
C PRO A 3 -18.48 29.12 7.49
N THR A 4 -19.75 29.35 7.74
CA THR A 4 -20.77 28.33 8.00
C THR A 4 -21.07 27.41 6.81
N HIS A 5 -21.03 27.94 5.58
CA HIS A 5 -21.19 27.13 4.35
C HIS A 5 -19.97 26.26 4.06
N ILE A 6 -18.78 26.70 4.43
CA ILE A 6 -17.55 25.92 4.23
C ILE A 6 -17.56 24.69 5.15
N THR A 7 -17.94 24.85 6.41
CA THR A 7 -18.00 23.73 7.37
C THR A 7 -19.06 22.69 7.03
N SER A 8 -20.20 23.11 6.49
CA SER A 8 -21.28 22.16 6.09
C SER A 8 -20.90 21.28 4.90
N LEU A 9 -20.03 21.74 4.00
CA LEU A 9 -19.54 20.99 2.84
C LEU A 9 -18.25 20.20 3.14
N ALA A 10 -17.46 20.62 4.12
CA ALA A 10 -16.19 19.99 4.46
C ALA A 10 -16.36 18.55 4.96
N PHE A 11 -17.34 18.29 5.83
CA PHE A 11 -17.58 16.98 6.39
C PHE A 11 -17.99 15.93 5.33
N PRO A 12 -18.96 16.19 4.43
CA PRO A 12 -19.26 15.25 3.33
C PRO A 12 -18.07 14.97 2.43
N VAL A 13 -17.26 15.98 2.10
CA VAL A 13 -16.08 15.79 1.24
C VAL A 13 -14.98 14.99 1.96
N PHE A 14 -14.74 15.25 3.24
CA PHE A 14 -13.84 14.45 4.05
C PHE A 14 -14.28 12.98 4.13
N THR A 15 -15.56 12.72 4.43
CA THR A 15 -16.09 11.35 4.51
C THR A 15 -16.08 10.64 3.17
N GLN A 16 -16.25 11.35 2.06
CA GLN A 16 -16.10 10.80 0.72
C GLN A 16 -14.65 10.34 0.48
N GLY A 17 -13.66 11.18 0.80
CA GLY A 17 -12.26 10.81 0.71
C GLY A 17 -11.91 9.61 1.60
N LEU A 18 -12.40 9.62 2.85
CA LEU A 18 -12.21 8.53 3.81
C LEU A 18 -12.80 7.22 3.31
N ALA A 19 -14.05 7.23 2.85
CA ALA A 19 -14.74 6.04 2.37
C ALA A 19 -14.10 5.47 1.10
N LEU A 20 -13.71 6.32 0.15
CA LEU A 20 -13.02 5.92 -1.06
C LEU A 20 -11.65 5.31 -0.73
N GLY A 21 -10.87 5.99 0.12
CA GLY A 21 -9.57 5.50 0.56
C GLY A 21 -9.67 4.15 1.25
N LEU A 22 -10.60 3.98 2.19
CA LEU A 22 -10.83 2.68 2.85
C LEU A 22 -11.26 1.61 1.84
N GLY A 23 -12.16 1.92 0.91
CA GLY A 23 -12.64 0.95 -0.08
C GLY A 23 -11.53 0.38 -0.96
N LEU A 24 -10.54 1.19 -1.28
CA LEU A 24 -9.41 0.78 -2.13
C LEU A 24 -8.28 0.11 -1.34
N ILE A 25 -7.91 0.66 -0.17
CA ILE A 25 -6.74 0.20 0.57
C ILE A 25 -6.95 -1.15 1.26
N VAL A 26 -8.21 -1.55 1.53
CA VAL A 26 -8.55 -2.85 2.15
C VAL A 26 -8.16 -4.04 1.25
N ALA A 27 -8.05 -3.84 -0.06
CA ALA A 27 -7.61 -4.88 -0.98
C ALA A 27 -6.21 -5.39 -0.59
N ILE A 28 -6.03 -6.72 -0.54
CA ILE A 28 -4.76 -7.34 -0.13
C ILE A 28 -3.73 -7.14 -1.23
N GLY A 29 -2.88 -6.13 -1.06
CA GLY A 29 -1.74 -5.83 -1.92
C GLY A 29 -0.40 -6.19 -1.27
N ALA A 30 0.68 -6.00 -2.02
CA ALA A 30 2.05 -6.24 -1.57
C ALA A 30 2.40 -5.42 -0.32
N GLN A 31 2.02 -4.16 -0.28
CA GLN A 31 2.26 -3.22 0.80
C GLN A 31 1.53 -3.68 2.08
N ASN A 32 0.23 -4.01 1.97
CA ASN A 32 -0.58 -4.51 3.09
C ASN A 32 -0.01 -5.80 3.68
N ALA A 33 0.41 -6.75 2.83
CA ALA A 33 1.04 -7.99 3.26
C ALA A 33 2.37 -7.75 4.00
N PHE A 34 3.16 -6.78 3.55
CA PHE A 34 4.40 -6.40 4.21
C PHE A 34 4.15 -5.75 5.57
N VAL A 35 3.23 -4.79 5.67
CA VAL A 35 2.86 -4.13 6.94
C VAL A 35 2.33 -5.15 7.95
N LEU A 36 1.41 -6.05 7.53
CA LEU A 36 0.90 -7.13 8.37
C LEU A 36 2.02 -8.03 8.89
N ARG A 37 2.95 -8.41 8.02
CA ARG A 37 4.09 -9.24 8.41
C ARG A 37 4.98 -8.56 9.44
N GLN A 38 5.29 -7.27 9.28
CA GLN A 38 6.06 -6.51 10.26
C GLN A 38 5.31 -6.40 11.59
N GLY A 39 3.99 -6.20 11.56
CA GLY A 39 3.13 -6.21 12.73
C GLY A 39 3.14 -7.54 13.49
N LEU A 40 3.01 -8.67 12.79
CA LEU A 40 3.08 -10.00 13.36
C LEU A 40 4.45 -10.31 14.01
N ARG A 41 5.54 -9.83 13.37
CA ARG A 41 6.91 -9.98 13.87
C ARG A 41 7.27 -8.95 14.94
N ARG A 42 6.45 -7.91 15.11
CA ARG A 42 6.70 -6.74 15.97
C ARG A 42 8.01 -6.01 15.63
N GLU A 43 8.40 -6.03 14.36
CA GLU A 43 9.63 -5.41 13.86
C GLU A 43 9.30 -4.12 13.10
N GLN A 44 9.94 -3.02 13.50
CA GLN A 44 9.87 -1.71 12.80
C GLN A 44 8.44 -1.21 12.48
N VAL A 45 7.43 -1.61 13.28
CA VAL A 45 6.00 -1.35 13.00
C VAL A 45 5.72 0.12 12.82
N ALA A 46 6.17 0.96 13.76
CA ALA A 46 5.94 2.41 13.70
C ALA A 46 6.57 3.02 12.44
N THR A 47 7.82 2.65 12.14
CA THR A 47 8.57 3.14 10.97
C THR A 47 7.84 2.81 9.67
N VAL A 48 7.39 1.56 9.53
CA VAL A 48 6.72 1.09 8.31
C VAL A 48 5.32 1.72 8.17
N VAL A 49 4.53 1.76 9.26
CA VAL A 49 3.20 2.37 9.26
C VAL A 49 3.26 3.84 8.86
N LEU A 50 4.15 4.60 9.51
CA LEU A 50 4.30 6.03 9.23
C LEU A 50 4.79 6.28 7.80
N PHE A 51 5.77 5.50 7.33
CA PHE A 51 6.27 5.63 5.97
C PHE A 51 5.16 5.36 4.95
N CYS A 52 4.43 4.25 5.07
CA CYS A 52 3.35 3.91 4.14
C CYS A 52 2.24 4.97 4.14
N ALA A 53 1.81 5.43 5.32
CA ALA A 53 0.79 6.45 5.44
C ALA A 53 1.22 7.80 4.85
N LEU A 54 2.48 8.22 5.09
CA LEU A 54 3.02 9.45 4.50
C LEU A 54 3.19 9.36 2.99
N ALA A 55 3.68 8.23 2.49
CA ALA A 55 3.82 8.01 1.06
C ALA A 55 2.47 8.05 0.34
N ASP A 56 1.45 7.38 0.90
CA ASP A 56 0.09 7.44 0.36
C ASP A 56 -0.46 8.88 0.39
N ALA A 57 -0.30 9.59 1.51
CA ALA A 57 -0.77 10.97 1.63
C ALA A 57 -0.13 11.90 0.58
N LEU A 58 1.18 11.73 0.33
CA LEU A 58 1.89 12.48 -0.71
C LEU A 58 1.40 12.13 -2.12
N LEU A 59 1.18 10.85 -2.40
CA LEU A 59 0.68 10.38 -3.70
C LEU A 59 -0.77 10.84 -3.94
N ILE A 60 -1.64 10.78 -2.91
CA ILE A 60 -3.01 11.31 -2.96
C ILE A 60 -2.98 12.81 -3.25
N ALA A 61 -2.19 13.57 -2.49
CA ALA A 61 -2.08 15.00 -2.66
C ALA A 61 -1.58 15.36 -4.07
N ALA A 62 -0.53 14.68 -4.52
CA ALA A 62 0.02 14.87 -5.85
C ALA A 62 -1.02 14.55 -6.95
N GLY A 63 -1.78 13.46 -6.82
CA GLY A 63 -2.85 13.10 -7.74
C GLY A 63 -3.95 14.15 -7.81
N VAL A 64 -4.45 14.60 -6.66
CA VAL A 64 -5.50 15.63 -6.56
C VAL A 64 -5.04 16.98 -7.10
N LEU A 65 -3.75 17.30 -6.97
CA LEU A 65 -3.16 18.56 -7.41
C LEU A 65 -2.72 18.57 -8.88
N GLY A 66 -2.91 17.47 -9.62
CA GLY A 66 -2.72 17.44 -11.08
C GLY A 66 -1.67 16.48 -11.63
N MET A 67 -0.95 15.71 -10.79
CA MET A 67 0.05 14.75 -11.27
C MET A 67 -0.57 13.60 -12.11
N ALA A 68 -1.87 13.33 -11.95
CA ALA A 68 -2.60 12.37 -12.77
C ALA A 68 -2.55 12.71 -14.26
N GLN A 69 -2.62 14.01 -14.60
CA GLN A 69 -2.53 14.49 -16.00
C GLN A 69 -1.11 14.31 -16.55
N ALA A 70 -0.09 14.68 -15.76
CA ALA A 70 1.31 14.56 -16.17
C ALA A 70 1.73 13.10 -16.43
N LEU A 71 1.24 12.13 -15.63
CA LEU A 71 1.50 10.69 -15.87
C LEU A 71 0.83 10.19 -17.15
N GLY A 72 -0.36 10.68 -17.49
CA GLY A 72 -1.06 10.32 -18.72
C GLY A 72 -0.31 10.77 -19.99
N GLU A 73 0.50 11.83 -19.90
CA GLU A 73 1.28 12.35 -21.01
C GLU A 73 2.60 11.59 -21.28
N HIS A 74 3.01 10.71 -20.35
CA HIS A 74 4.28 9.97 -20.44
C HIS A 74 4.09 8.45 -20.34
N PRO A 75 3.49 7.79 -21.33
CA PRO A 75 3.21 6.34 -21.29
C PRO A 75 4.47 5.48 -21.17
N GLY A 76 5.61 5.96 -21.64
CA GLY A 76 6.90 5.27 -21.49
C GLY A 76 7.34 5.13 -20.04
N VAL A 77 7.12 6.14 -19.20
CA VAL A 77 7.46 6.12 -17.78
C VAL A 77 6.55 5.14 -17.04
N ALA A 78 5.24 5.18 -17.32
CA ALA A 78 4.28 4.24 -16.73
C ALA A 78 4.62 2.78 -17.08
N ARG A 79 5.01 2.52 -18.34
CA ARG A 79 5.43 1.20 -18.81
C ARG A 79 6.71 0.71 -18.13
N ALA A 80 7.73 1.57 -18.02
CA ALA A 80 8.98 1.24 -17.35
C ALA A 80 8.72 0.89 -15.86
N LEU A 81 7.91 1.69 -15.17
CA LEU A 81 7.54 1.47 -13.78
C LEU A 81 6.77 0.15 -13.63
N ALA A 82 5.86 -0.18 -14.55
CA ALA A 82 5.11 -1.43 -14.52
C ALA A 82 6.02 -2.65 -14.69
N VAL A 83 7.02 -2.60 -15.58
CA VAL A 83 7.99 -3.69 -15.78
C VAL A 83 8.87 -3.88 -14.55
N VAL A 84 9.46 -2.80 -14.02
CA VAL A 84 10.30 -2.84 -12.81
C VAL A 84 9.51 -3.35 -11.61
N GLY A 85 8.27 -2.87 -11.44
CA GLY A 85 7.36 -3.33 -10.40
C GLY A 85 7.01 -4.82 -10.55
N ALA A 86 6.74 -5.30 -11.77
CA ALA A 86 6.44 -6.71 -12.02
C ALA A 86 7.63 -7.61 -11.64
N ILE A 87 8.86 -7.22 -11.99
CA ILE A 87 10.08 -7.95 -11.61
C ILE A 87 10.23 -7.98 -10.08
N PHE A 88 10.07 -6.84 -9.42
CA PHE A 88 10.15 -6.74 -7.96
C PHE A 88 9.11 -7.65 -7.27
N LEU A 89 7.85 -7.58 -7.69
CA LEU A 89 6.78 -8.43 -7.14
C LEU A 89 7.03 -9.92 -7.38
N ALA A 90 7.51 -10.30 -8.57
CA ALA A 90 7.85 -11.68 -8.88
C ALA A 90 8.98 -12.21 -7.98
N LEU A 91 10.04 -11.42 -7.78
CA LEU A 91 11.15 -11.79 -6.89
C LEU A 91 10.69 -11.93 -5.42
N TYR A 92 9.85 -11.02 -4.95
CA TYR A 92 9.31 -11.10 -3.59
C TYR A 92 8.35 -12.28 -3.43
N GLY A 93 7.49 -12.51 -4.43
CA GLY A 93 6.60 -13.67 -4.48
C GLY A 93 7.35 -14.99 -4.44
N TRP A 94 8.43 -15.09 -5.20
CA TRP A 94 9.32 -16.24 -5.16
C TRP A 94 9.94 -16.48 -3.77
N GLN A 95 10.44 -15.42 -3.14
CA GLN A 95 10.98 -15.50 -1.78
C GLN A 95 9.89 -15.92 -0.77
N ALA A 96 8.66 -15.42 -0.90
CA ALA A 96 7.55 -15.81 -0.05
C ALA A 96 7.21 -17.30 -0.21
N LEU A 97 7.11 -17.81 -1.45
CA LEU A 97 6.86 -19.23 -1.70
C LEU A 97 8.00 -20.13 -1.20
N ARG A 98 9.25 -19.68 -1.32
CA ARG A 98 10.38 -20.41 -0.71
C ARG A 98 10.24 -20.51 0.80
N ARG A 99 9.87 -19.42 1.48
CA ARG A 99 9.63 -19.45 2.94
C ARG A 99 8.46 -20.37 3.30
N ALA A 100 7.37 -20.35 2.52
CA ALA A 100 6.23 -21.23 2.73
C ALA A 100 6.60 -22.73 2.69
N ARG A 101 7.57 -23.10 1.83
CA ARG A 101 8.03 -24.51 1.72
C ARG A 101 8.98 -24.95 2.84
N HIS A 102 9.71 -24.02 3.47
CA HIS A 102 10.77 -24.33 4.45
C HIS A 102 10.28 -23.96 5.87
N ALA A 103 9.24 -24.65 6.34
CA ALA A 103 8.58 -24.41 7.63
C ALA A 103 9.50 -24.46 8.86
N ASN A 104 10.67 -25.07 8.76
CA ASN A 104 11.62 -25.21 9.86
C ASN A 104 12.43 -23.94 10.17
N ALA A 105 12.33 -22.89 9.36
CA ALA A 105 13.13 -21.68 9.52
C ALA A 105 12.47 -20.57 10.35
N LEU A 106 11.25 -20.80 10.85
CA LEU A 106 10.51 -19.78 11.60
C LEU A 106 10.51 -20.07 13.11
N ASN A 107 11.66 -20.38 13.66
CA ASN A 107 11.90 -20.03 15.05
C ASN A 107 11.96 -18.50 15.11
N ALA A 108 10.81 -17.87 15.27
CA ALA A 108 10.67 -16.42 15.43
C ALA A 108 11.40 -15.89 16.70
N THR A 109 12.04 -16.78 17.45
CA THR A 109 12.72 -16.50 18.72
C THR A 109 14.21 -16.83 18.72
N ALA A 110 14.76 -17.44 17.68
CA ALA A 110 16.17 -17.82 17.66
C ALA A 110 16.95 -17.07 16.56
N GLY A 111 17.56 -15.95 16.89
CA GLY A 111 18.84 -15.52 16.32
C GLY A 111 18.86 -14.87 14.93
N ALA A 112 17.75 -14.61 14.28
CA ALA A 112 17.78 -13.71 13.13
C ALA A 112 17.78 -12.27 13.65
N THR A 113 18.87 -11.56 13.45
CA THR A 113 18.90 -10.09 13.62
C THR A 113 17.68 -9.51 12.91
N GLY A 114 16.77 -8.88 13.69
CA GLY A 114 15.54 -8.31 13.16
C GLY A 114 15.84 -7.36 11.99
N LEU A 115 14.86 -7.12 11.14
CA LEU A 115 15.04 -6.23 10.00
C LEU A 115 15.48 -4.84 10.50
N GLY A 116 16.67 -4.40 10.10
CA GLY A 116 17.15 -3.08 10.46
C GLY A 116 16.22 -1.99 9.90
N GLN A 117 16.14 -0.84 10.56
CA GLN A 117 15.24 0.26 10.19
C GLN A 117 15.42 0.69 8.73
N GLY A 118 16.66 0.82 8.26
CA GLY A 118 16.95 1.18 6.86
C GLY A 118 16.44 0.15 5.85
N ALA A 119 16.59 -1.15 6.16
CA ALA A 119 16.09 -2.22 5.31
C ALA A 119 14.54 -2.28 5.31
N ALA A 120 13.91 -1.99 6.45
CA ALA A 120 12.45 -1.90 6.54
C ALA A 120 11.90 -0.74 5.70
N LEU A 121 12.54 0.43 5.79
CA LEU A 121 12.17 1.60 4.97
C LEU A 121 12.38 1.33 3.47
N ALA A 122 13.52 0.73 3.08
CA ALA A 122 13.79 0.39 1.69
C ALA A 122 12.75 -0.58 1.12
N GLN A 123 12.34 -1.59 1.90
CA GLN A 123 11.28 -2.52 1.49
C GLN A 123 9.92 -1.82 1.42
N ALA A 124 9.55 -0.99 2.40
CA ALA A 124 8.32 -0.22 2.37
C ALA A 124 8.27 0.70 1.15
N ALA A 125 9.38 1.42 0.86
CA ALA A 125 9.51 2.25 -0.33
C ALA A 125 9.35 1.46 -1.62
N ALA A 126 9.97 0.28 -1.71
CA ALA A 126 9.87 -0.58 -2.88
C ALA A 126 8.42 -1.07 -3.09
N PHE A 127 7.72 -1.52 -2.04
CA PHE A 127 6.33 -1.95 -2.12
C PHE A 127 5.34 -0.83 -2.45
N THR A 128 5.68 0.40 -2.11
CA THR A 128 4.84 1.57 -2.40
C THR A 128 5.18 2.14 -3.79
N LEU A 129 6.45 2.46 -4.03
CA LEU A 129 6.86 3.24 -5.20
C LEU A 129 7.11 2.40 -6.46
N LEU A 130 7.47 1.10 -6.31
CA LEU A 130 7.61 0.19 -7.45
C LEU A 130 6.33 -0.59 -7.74
N ASN A 131 5.24 -0.32 -7.03
CA ASN A 131 3.94 -0.94 -7.25
C ASN A 131 3.06 -0.02 -8.10
N PRO A 132 2.86 -0.30 -9.40
CA PRO A 132 2.04 0.55 -10.26
C PRO A 132 0.56 0.59 -9.85
N HIS A 133 0.04 -0.44 -9.17
CA HIS A 133 -1.31 -0.37 -8.61
C HIS A 133 -1.50 0.79 -7.65
N VAL A 134 -0.47 1.16 -6.89
CA VAL A 134 -0.53 2.33 -6.00
C VAL A 134 -0.75 3.61 -6.81
N TYR A 135 -0.10 3.75 -7.96
CA TYR A 135 -0.31 4.91 -8.83
C TYR A 135 -1.70 4.91 -9.49
N LEU A 136 -2.19 3.73 -9.91
CA LEU A 136 -3.53 3.62 -10.49
C LEU A 136 -4.61 3.95 -9.47
N ASP A 137 -4.52 3.39 -8.28
CA ASP A 137 -5.53 3.56 -7.24
C ASP A 137 -5.41 4.94 -6.57
N THR A 138 -4.19 5.34 -6.19
CA THR A 138 -3.97 6.51 -5.35
C THR A 138 -3.86 7.79 -6.18
N VAL A 139 -3.00 7.79 -7.22
CA VAL A 139 -2.77 8.99 -8.03
C VAL A 139 -3.87 9.17 -9.06
N LEU A 140 -4.20 8.13 -9.83
CA LEU A 140 -5.17 8.26 -10.92
C LEU A 140 -6.61 8.23 -10.40
N LEU A 141 -7.03 7.19 -9.69
CA LEU A 141 -8.43 7.05 -9.29
C LEU A 141 -8.79 8.02 -8.16
N VAL A 142 -8.14 7.93 -7.00
CA VAL A 142 -8.41 8.84 -5.88
C VAL A 142 -8.08 10.28 -6.27
N GLY A 143 -6.95 10.49 -6.96
CA GLY A 143 -6.52 11.79 -7.43
C GLY A 143 -7.53 12.45 -8.36
N SER A 144 -8.06 11.73 -9.36
CA SER A 144 -9.04 12.27 -10.33
C SER A 144 -10.36 12.65 -9.66
N ILE A 145 -10.85 11.83 -8.71
CA ILE A 145 -12.08 12.12 -7.96
C ILE A 145 -11.88 13.32 -7.04
N GLY A 146 -10.73 13.41 -6.37
CA GLY A 146 -10.39 14.54 -5.52
C GLY A 146 -10.18 15.84 -6.29
N ALA A 147 -9.64 15.77 -7.51
CA ALA A 147 -9.44 16.92 -8.39
C ALA A 147 -10.78 17.55 -8.85
N GLN A 148 -11.86 16.75 -8.92
CA GLN A 148 -13.21 17.23 -9.24
C GLN A 148 -13.85 18.01 -8.09
N GLN A 149 -13.31 17.94 -6.88
CA GLN A 149 -13.81 18.72 -5.76
C GLN A 149 -13.51 20.22 -5.97
N PRO A 150 -14.39 21.12 -5.50
CA PRO A 150 -14.09 22.55 -5.50
C PRO A 150 -12.73 22.80 -4.84
N ALA A 151 -11.94 23.74 -5.39
CA ALA A 151 -10.56 24.00 -4.94
C ALA A 151 -10.44 24.18 -3.41
N ALA A 152 -11.42 24.89 -2.80
CA ALA A 152 -11.47 25.10 -1.36
C ALA A 152 -11.74 23.82 -0.54
N MET A 153 -12.24 22.74 -1.19
CA MET A 153 -12.61 21.48 -0.54
C MET A 153 -11.60 20.35 -0.77
N ARG A 154 -10.68 20.49 -1.71
CA ARG A 154 -9.68 19.47 -2.05
C ARG A 154 -8.86 19.05 -0.85
N GLY A 155 -8.49 20.00 0.02
CA GLY A 155 -7.76 19.71 1.26
C GLY A 155 -8.53 18.77 2.20
N TRP A 156 -9.85 18.92 2.31
CA TRP A 156 -10.69 18.03 3.11
C TRP A 156 -10.77 16.62 2.53
N PHE A 157 -10.86 16.50 1.21
CA PHE A 157 -10.83 15.22 0.53
C PHE A 157 -9.49 14.49 0.75
N ILE A 158 -8.36 15.22 0.56
CA ILE A 158 -7.01 14.69 0.80
C ILE A 158 -6.87 14.22 2.26
N ALA A 159 -7.34 15.04 3.21
CA ALA A 159 -7.29 14.69 4.64
C ALA A 159 -8.09 13.42 4.94
N GLY A 160 -9.28 13.26 4.36
CA GLY A 160 -10.10 12.05 4.50
C GLY A 160 -9.42 10.80 3.93
N ALA A 161 -8.96 10.87 2.70
CA ALA A 161 -8.30 9.74 2.03
C ALA A 161 -6.97 9.36 2.70
N SER A 162 -6.17 10.36 3.10
CA SER A 162 -4.92 10.12 3.87
C SER A 162 -5.20 9.57 5.26
N GLY A 163 -6.28 10.02 5.91
CA GLY A 163 -6.75 9.49 7.18
C GLY A 163 -7.14 8.01 7.08
N ALA A 164 -7.73 7.58 5.95
CA ALA A 164 -8.01 6.19 5.66
C ALA A 164 -6.73 5.34 5.62
N SER A 165 -5.70 5.80 4.91
CA SER A 165 -4.41 5.12 4.82
C SER A 165 -3.73 4.99 6.18
N LEU A 166 -3.68 6.08 6.95
CA LEU A 166 -3.10 6.05 8.29
C LEU A 166 -3.85 5.08 9.22
N PHE A 167 -5.18 5.16 9.24
CA PHE A 167 -6.02 4.26 10.03
C PHE A 167 -5.80 2.80 9.65
N TRP A 168 -5.81 2.50 8.34
CA TRP A 168 -5.65 1.14 7.84
C TRP A 168 -4.29 0.55 8.15
N PHE A 169 -3.20 1.27 7.88
CA PHE A 169 -1.85 0.78 8.18
C PHE A 169 -1.60 0.66 9.68
N ALA A 170 -2.15 1.56 10.50
CA ALA A 170 -2.09 1.42 11.94
C ALA A 170 -2.87 0.17 12.41
N LEU A 171 -4.05 -0.07 11.85
CA LEU A 171 -4.85 -1.26 12.14
C LEU A 171 -4.11 -2.54 11.74
N LEU A 172 -3.51 -2.60 10.54
CA LEU A 172 -2.73 -3.75 10.10
C LEU A 172 -1.47 -3.95 10.94
N GLY A 173 -0.69 -2.88 11.14
CA GLY A 173 0.60 -2.97 11.84
C GLY A 173 0.44 -3.30 13.31
N TYR A 174 -0.37 -2.53 14.01
CA TYR A 174 -0.56 -2.73 15.46
C TYR A 174 -1.64 -3.76 15.79
N GLY A 175 -2.67 -3.89 14.95
CA GLY A 175 -3.73 -4.90 15.11
C GLY A 175 -3.24 -6.32 14.83
N ALA A 176 -2.17 -6.49 14.08
CA ALA A 176 -1.55 -7.80 13.83
C ALA A 176 -1.23 -8.58 15.11
N ARG A 177 -0.97 -7.88 16.23
CA ARG A 177 -0.72 -8.50 17.53
C ARG A 177 -1.89 -9.39 18.03
N TRP A 178 -3.12 -9.05 17.64
CA TRP A 178 -4.29 -9.84 18.00
C TRP A 178 -4.35 -11.17 17.22
N LEU A 179 -3.71 -11.22 16.06
CA LEU A 179 -3.56 -12.43 15.26
C LEU A 179 -2.35 -13.26 15.70
N ALA A 180 -1.45 -12.72 16.51
CA ALA A 180 -0.22 -13.37 16.94
C ALA A 180 -0.44 -14.79 17.55
N PRO A 181 -1.50 -15.08 18.36
CA PRO A 181 -1.75 -16.42 18.87
C PRO A 181 -1.98 -17.46 17.76
N TRP A 182 -2.62 -17.06 16.66
CA TRP A 182 -2.86 -17.91 15.49
C TRP A 182 -1.56 -18.20 14.75
N PHE A 183 -0.66 -17.22 14.73
CA PHE A 183 0.65 -17.29 14.09
C PHE A 183 1.74 -17.91 14.98
N ALA A 184 1.41 -18.39 16.18
CA ALA A 184 2.27 -19.28 16.95
C ALA A 184 2.48 -20.64 16.27
N ARG A 185 1.59 -21.01 15.32
CA ARG A 185 1.67 -22.26 14.58
C ARG A 185 2.45 -22.08 13.28
N PRO A 186 3.45 -22.92 12.97
CA PRO A 186 4.21 -22.84 11.71
C PRO A 186 3.34 -22.87 10.45
N ARG A 187 2.23 -23.62 10.48
CA ARG A 187 1.28 -23.69 9.35
C ARG A 187 0.64 -22.34 9.00
N ALA A 188 0.38 -21.48 9.99
CA ALA A 188 -0.19 -20.15 9.72
C ALA A 188 0.78 -19.28 8.92
N TRP A 189 2.07 -19.35 9.20
CA TRP A 189 3.11 -18.67 8.42
C TRP A 189 3.25 -19.25 7.01
N GLN A 190 3.15 -20.56 6.85
CA GLN A 190 3.15 -21.19 5.52
C GLN A 190 1.98 -20.71 4.67
N VAL A 191 0.78 -20.67 5.25
CA VAL A 191 -0.42 -20.17 4.57
C VAL A 191 -0.26 -18.70 4.22
N LEU A 192 0.20 -17.87 5.17
CA LEU A 192 0.42 -16.44 4.91
C LEU A 192 1.45 -16.22 3.80
N ASP A 193 2.62 -16.84 3.90
CA ASP A 193 3.67 -16.70 2.88
C ASP A 193 3.23 -17.30 1.53
N GLY A 194 2.44 -18.36 1.54
CA GLY A 194 1.81 -18.92 0.33
C GLY A 194 0.84 -17.95 -0.33
N LEU A 195 -0.07 -17.36 0.45
CA LEU A 195 -1.00 -16.34 -0.05
C LEU A 195 -0.26 -15.12 -0.57
N ILE A 196 0.73 -14.60 0.17
CA ILE A 196 1.58 -13.50 -0.28
C ILE A 196 2.22 -13.86 -1.62
N GLY A 197 2.84 -15.03 -1.73
CA GLY A 197 3.52 -15.46 -2.94
C GLY A 197 2.59 -15.52 -4.15
N VAL A 198 1.42 -16.14 -4.01
CA VAL A 198 0.42 -16.24 -5.08
C VAL A 198 -0.08 -14.85 -5.48
N THR A 199 -0.43 -14.01 -4.51
CA THR A 199 -0.90 -12.64 -4.78
C THR A 199 0.17 -11.82 -5.52
N MET A 200 1.44 -11.91 -5.11
CA MET A 200 2.54 -11.20 -5.77
C MET A 200 2.74 -11.65 -7.22
N PHE A 201 2.68 -12.95 -7.49
CA PHE A 201 2.77 -13.45 -8.87
C PHE A 201 1.56 -13.05 -9.71
N LEU A 202 0.36 -13.07 -9.14
CA LEU A 202 -0.84 -12.59 -9.83
C LEU A 202 -0.69 -11.10 -10.21
N LEU A 203 -0.32 -10.25 -9.25
CA LEU A 203 -0.09 -8.83 -9.49
C LEU A 203 1.03 -8.60 -10.51
N ALA A 204 2.16 -9.31 -10.40
CA ALA A 204 3.26 -9.21 -11.36
C ALA A 204 2.81 -9.57 -12.79
N SER A 205 2.01 -10.63 -12.94
CA SER A 205 1.48 -11.06 -14.24
C SER A 205 0.51 -10.04 -14.85
N LEU A 206 -0.38 -9.46 -14.02
CA LEU A 206 -1.30 -8.41 -14.45
C LEU A 206 -0.55 -7.16 -14.93
N LEU A 207 0.48 -6.74 -14.18
CA LEU A 207 1.32 -5.62 -14.54
C LEU A 207 2.08 -5.84 -15.85
N LEU A 208 2.66 -7.03 -16.00
CA LEU A 208 3.39 -7.36 -17.23
C LEU A 208 2.45 -7.38 -18.43
N ARG A 209 1.27 -7.97 -18.29
CA ARG A 209 0.24 -7.93 -19.33
C ARG A 209 -0.14 -6.51 -19.71
N HIS A 210 -0.37 -5.64 -18.73
CA HIS A 210 -0.68 -4.22 -18.97
C HIS A 210 0.46 -3.49 -19.68
N ALA A 211 1.70 -3.70 -19.25
CA ALA A 211 2.88 -3.12 -19.88
C ALA A 211 3.09 -3.59 -21.34
N LEU A 212 2.74 -4.84 -21.66
CA LEU A 212 2.88 -5.42 -22.99
C LEU A 212 1.70 -5.07 -23.91
N ALA A 213 0.49 -4.93 -23.38
CA ALA A 213 -0.71 -4.59 -24.16
C ALA A 213 -0.71 -3.15 -24.68
N GLY A 214 0.16 -2.28 -24.17
CA GLY A 214 0.30 -0.92 -24.66
C GLY A 214 -0.86 0.02 -24.27
N ILE A 215 -1.68 -0.40 -23.29
CA ILE A 215 -2.83 0.37 -22.78
C ILE A 215 -2.45 1.01 -21.47
#